data_fdbe3406da44f737addfd977335ec5c2
#
_entry.id   fdbe3406da44f737addfd977335ec5c2
#
_cell.length_a   1.000
_cell.length_b   1.000
_cell.length_c   1.000
_cell.angle_alpha   90.00
_cell.angle_beta   90.00
_cell.angle_gamma   90.00
#
_symmetry.space_group_name_H-M   'P 1'
#
loop_
_entity.id
_entity.type
_entity.pdbx_description
1 polymer ?
#
loop_
_entity_poly.entity_id
_entity_poly.type
_entity_poly.pdbx_seq_one_letter_code
_entity_poly.pdbx_strand_id
1 'polypeptide(L)'
;MKTSSSEASARPPSRFHAAVQRLSAPFLNKGEGPPDLDELWRDFNKKLTGMFGGKGGGTRPPTPGDGGNFQPDMKSAGIGVGLIAGVAALLWLGSGFFIVQEGQQAVVTSFGKYSHTSDAGFQWRMPYPFQAHETVPVTQLRSIEVGRSGVVQSTGLRDSSMLTQDENIVDIRFTVQYRLKDSRAYLFENRNPDDAVVQAAESAVREIVGKSTMDSVLYEQRD
;
A
#
# COMPACT_ATOMS: atom_id res chain seq x y z
N MET A 1 12.59 83.46 -4.64
CA MET A 1 12.54 83.84 -3.22
C MET A 1 12.23 82.60 -2.40
N LYS A 2 13.19 82.23 -1.53
CA LYS A 2 13.12 81.35 -0.34
C LYS A 2 12.47 79.93 -0.52
N THR A 3 13.24 78.86 -0.69
CA THR A 3 13.94 78.02 0.32
C THR A 3 13.02 77.48 1.44
N SER A 4 12.82 76.20 1.51
CA SER A 4 13.07 75.52 2.77
C SER A 4 13.21 74.02 2.54
N SER A 5 14.32 73.48 2.98
CA SER A 5 14.71 72.12 3.14
C SER A 5 13.84 71.43 4.19
N SER A 6 13.49 70.16 3.94
CA SER A 6 13.07 69.27 5.03
C SER A 6 13.87 67.98 4.92
N GLU A 7 14.80 67.84 5.85
CA GLU A 7 15.56 66.63 6.16
C GLU A 7 14.57 65.50 6.59
N ALA A 8 14.56 64.42 5.84
CA ALA A 8 13.91 63.17 6.30
C ALA A 8 14.97 62.28 6.93
N SER A 9 14.89 62.19 8.24
CA SER A 9 15.64 61.33 9.14
C SER A 9 15.58 59.87 8.69
N ALA A 10 16.74 59.33 8.32
CA ALA A 10 16.93 57.91 8.08
C ALA A 10 16.88 57.11 9.40
N ARG A 11 15.86 56.31 9.61
CA ARG A 11 15.82 55.30 10.69
C ARG A 11 16.70 54.11 10.28
N PRO A 12 17.53 53.56 11.20
CA PRO A 12 18.33 52.39 10.90
C PRO A 12 17.44 51.14 10.78
N PRO A 13 17.71 50.21 9.85
CA PRO A 13 16.92 49.00 9.67
C PRO A 13 17.07 48.10 10.88
N SER A 14 15.93 47.57 11.36
CA SER A 14 15.82 46.69 12.49
C SER A 14 16.67 45.43 12.28
N ARG A 15 17.28 44.91 13.37
CA ARG A 15 18.17 43.73 13.41
C ARG A 15 17.54 42.46 12.81
N PHE A 16 16.25 42.45 12.57
CA PHE A 16 15.54 41.33 11.95
C PHE A 16 15.75 41.21 10.44
N HIS A 17 16.00 42.29 9.72
CA HIS A 17 16.24 42.24 8.26
C HIS A 17 17.64 41.72 7.91
N ALA A 18 18.60 41.83 8.80
CA ALA A 18 19.96 41.37 8.57
C ALA A 18 20.10 39.84 8.74
N ALA A 19 19.20 39.21 9.49
CA ALA A 19 19.21 37.74 9.69
C ALA A 19 18.61 36.97 8.49
N VAL A 20 17.61 37.54 7.83
CA VAL A 20 16.96 36.91 6.67
C VAL A 20 17.82 36.99 5.41
N GLN A 21 18.65 38.02 5.27
CA GLN A 21 19.56 38.17 4.11
C GLN A 21 20.77 37.20 4.18
N ARG A 22 21.08 36.60 5.31
CA ARG A 22 22.19 35.63 5.42
C ARG A 22 21.79 34.20 5.10
N LEU A 23 20.51 33.91 5.01
CA LEU A 23 19.99 32.56 4.71
C LEU A 23 19.67 32.36 3.21
N SER A 24 19.69 33.41 2.40
CA SER A 24 19.35 33.34 0.98
C SER A 24 20.55 33.44 0.02
N ALA A 25 21.77 33.36 0.50
CA ALA A 25 22.96 33.63 -0.29
C ALA A 25 23.91 32.46 -0.58
N PRO A 26 23.47 31.20 -0.73
CA PRO A 26 24.34 30.25 -1.43
C PRO A 26 23.71 29.62 -2.70
N PHE A 27 22.51 30.06 -3.15
CA PHE A 27 21.87 29.39 -4.30
C PHE A 27 21.86 30.19 -5.62
N LEU A 28 22.47 31.36 -5.65
CA LEU A 28 22.55 32.16 -6.89
C LEU A 28 24.02 32.43 -7.24
N ASN A 29 24.71 31.41 -7.74
CA ASN A 29 25.92 31.62 -8.51
C ASN A 29 25.75 31.06 -9.93
N LYS A 30 25.37 31.94 -10.81
CA LYS A 30 25.82 32.18 -12.17
C LYS A 30 26.27 30.97 -12.99
N GLY A 31 25.39 30.52 -13.86
CA GLY A 31 25.68 29.58 -14.94
C GLY A 31 24.40 29.43 -15.78
N GLU A 32 24.39 29.97 -16.96
CA GLU A 32 23.33 29.88 -17.97
C GLU A 32 23.09 28.41 -18.34
N GLY A 33 21.85 27.95 -18.13
CA GLY A 33 21.36 26.63 -18.56
C GLY A 33 20.67 25.86 -17.43
N PRO A 34 19.73 24.96 -17.76
CA PRO A 34 19.24 24.01 -16.79
C PRO A 34 20.43 23.19 -16.26
N PRO A 35 20.51 22.93 -14.94
CA PRO A 35 21.64 22.19 -14.37
C PRO A 35 21.80 20.87 -15.11
N ASP A 36 22.96 20.68 -15.76
CA ASP A 36 23.30 19.45 -16.44
C ASP A 36 23.26 18.30 -15.43
N LEU A 37 22.38 17.35 -15.64
CA LEU A 37 22.28 16.12 -14.84
C LEU A 37 23.65 15.42 -14.71
N ASP A 38 24.51 15.58 -15.72
CA ASP A 38 25.88 15.06 -15.70
C ASP A 38 26.79 15.79 -14.68
N GLU A 39 26.60 17.08 -14.48
CA GLU A 39 27.34 17.85 -13.50
C GLU A 39 26.89 17.54 -12.07
N LEU A 40 25.58 17.42 -11.84
CA LEU A 40 25.00 16.95 -10.57
C LEU A 40 25.45 15.53 -10.26
N TRP A 41 25.49 14.66 -11.26
CA TRP A 41 25.95 13.29 -11.10
C TRP A 41 27.45 13.20 -10.82
N ARG A 42 28.24 14.03 -11.45
CA ARG A 42 29.71 14.13 -11.18
C ARG A 42 29.97 14.67 -9.78
N ASP A 43 29.28 15.70 -9.33
CA ASP A 43 29.43 16.27 -8.00
C ASP A 43 28.92 15.32 -6.89
N PHE A 44 27.82 14.63 -7.15
CA PHE A 44 27.32 13.57 -6.27
C PHE A 44 28.33 12.42 -6.17
N ASN A 45 28.84 11.95 -7.30
CA ASN A 45 29.84 10.88 -7.33
C ASN A 45 31.15 11.31 -6.66
N LYS A 46 31.57 12.57 -6.84
CA LYS A 46 32.76 13.13 -6.19
C LYS A 46 32.60 13.29 -4.68
N LYS A 47 31.42 13.69 -4.22
CA LYS A 47 31.07 13.73 -2.79
C LYS A 47 30.97 12.34 -2.20
N LEU A 48 30.37 11.39 -2.92
CA LEU A 48 30.36 9.99 -2.50
C LEU A 48 31.78 9.42 -2.40
N THR A 49 32.61 9.62 -3.41
CA THR A 49 34.00 9.14 -3.42
C THR A 49 34.83 9.83 -2.35
N GLY A 50 34.57 11.11 -2.05
CA GLY A 50 35.22 11.83 -0.96
C GLY A 50 34.79 11.38 0.44
N MET A 51 33.55 10.89 0.57
CA MET A 51 32.99 10.38 1.82
C MET A 51 33.37 8.92 2.06
N PHE A 52 33.63 8.16 0.98
CA PHE A 52 34.01 6.74 1.00
C PHE A 52 35.51 6.49 0.78
N GLY A 53 36.24 7.46 0.17
CA GLY A 53 37.68 7.42 0.01
C GLY A 53 38.36 8.04 1.23
N GLY A 54 38.77 7.24 2.18
CA GLY A 54 39.54 7.68 3.34
C GLY A 54 40.72 8.53 2.90
N LYS A 55 40.92 9.65 3.62
CA LYS A 55 41.99 10.63 3.59
C LYS A 55 43.37 9.96 3.45
N GLY A 56 43.84 9.80 2.22
CA GLY A 56 45.21 9.47 1.89
C GLY A 56 45.83 10.69 1.24
N GLY A 57 46.54 11.49 2.04
CA GLY A 57 47.28 12.65 1.59
C GLY A 57 48.48 12.26 0.72
N GLY A 58 48.80 13.13 -0.22
CA GLY A 58 50.05 13.06 -0.96
C GLY A 58 49.90 13.44 -2.42
N THR A 59 49.96 14.75 -2.69
CA THR A 59 50.29 15.32 -3.99
C THR A 59 51.65 14.84 -4.45
N ARG A 60 51.67 13.90 -5.43
CA ARG A 60 52.83 13.71 -6.30
C ARG A 60 52.34 13.77 -7.76
N PRO A 61 53.04 14.48 -8.65
CA PRO A 61 52.72 14.52 -10.06
C PRO A 61 52.93 13.14 -10.69
N PRO A 62 52.13 12.74 -11.70
CA PRO A 62 52.22 11.44 -12.33
C PRO A 62 53.49 11.32 -13.17
N THR A 63 54.38 10.37 -12.82
CA THR A 63 55.43 9.89 -13.68
C THR A 63 54.86 8.86 -14.64
N PRO A 64 55.10 8.98 -15.95
CA PRO A 64 54.58 7.99 -16.93
C PRO A 64 55.45 6.75 -16.86
N GLY A 65 54.85 5.64 -16.41
CA GLY A 65 55.45 4.31 -16.54
C GLY A 65 55.51 3.49 -15.26
N ASP A 66 54.37 3.19 -14.67
CA ASP A 66 54.27 2.02 -13.80
C ASP A 66 52.90 1.39 -13.96
N GLY A 67 52.87 0.16 -14.43
CA GLY A 67 51.69 -0.66 -14.51
C GLY A 67 51.19 -0.94 -13.10
N GLY A 68 50.37 0.00 -12.57
CA GLY A 68 49.77 -0.08 -11.26
C GLY A 68 48.91 -1.31 -11.11
N ASN A 69 49.48 -2.31 -10.50
CA ASN A 69 48.75 -3.46 -9.95
C ASN A 69 47.68 -2.92 -9.01
N PHE A 70 46.44 -2.90 -9.48
CA PHE A 70 45.29 -2.49 -8.70
C PHE A 70 45.05 -3.56 -7.63
N GLN A 71 45.79 -3.50 -6.53
CA GLN A 71 45.47 -4.26 -5.32
C GLN A 71 44.36 -3.51 -4.58
N PRO A 72 43.13 -4.03 -4.62
CA PRO A 72 42.08 -3.44 -3.78
C PRO A 72 42.49 -3.65 -2.31
N ASP A 73 42.65 -2.55 -1.59
CA ASP A 73 42.94 -2.58 -0.17
C ASP A 73 41.72 -3.25 0.51
N MET A 74 41.92 -4.47 1.00
CA MET A 74 40.84 -5.34 1.53
C MET A 74 40.09 -4.68 2.70
N LYS A 75 40.70 -3.73 3.39
CA LYS A 75 40.07 -2.98 4.50
C LYS A 75 39.13 -1.89 4.01
N SER A 76 39.47 -1.16 2.94
CA SER A 76 38.60 -0.12 2.37
C SER A 76 37.46 -0.73 1.53
N ALA A 77 37.73 -1.84 0.83
CA ALA A 77 36.70 -2.61 0.14
C ALA A 77 35.65 -3.16 1.12
N GLY A 78 36.06 -3.64 2.29
CA GLY A 78 35.13 -4.14 3.32
C GLY A 78 34.18 -3.07 3.85
N ILE A 79 34.66 -1.84 4.07
CA ILE A 79 33.83 -0.71 4.53
C ILE A 79 32.83 -0.30 3.44
N GLY A 80 33.24 -0.26 2.17
CA GLY A 80 32.36 0.08 1.05
C GLY A 80 31.23 -0.95 0.87
N VAL A 81 31.58 -2.24 0.88
CA VAL A 81 30.60 -3.32 0.81
C VAL A 81 29.65 -3.33 2.00
N GLY A 82 30.16 -3.10 3.22
CA GLY A 82 29.35 -3.02 4.43
C GLY A 82 28.34 -1.87 4.38
N LEU A 83 28.71 -0.73 3.83
CA LEU A 83 27.84 0.42 3.71
C LEU A 83 26.76 0.21 2.62
N ILE A 84 27.11 -0.36 1.48
CA ILE A 84 26.14 -0.74 0.45
C ILE A 84 25.15 -1.77 1.01
N ALA A 85 25.64 -2.79 1.72
CA ALA A 85 24.79 -3.78 2.36
C ALA A 85 23.90 -3.16 3.44
N GLY A 86 24.40 -2.18 4.20
CA GLY A 86 23.62 -1.43 5.19
C GLY A 86 22.49 -0.63 4.56
N VAL A 87 22.77 0.10 3.46
CA VAL A 87 21.75 0.85 2.71
C VAL A 87 20.72 -0.09 2.10
N ALA A 88 21.17 -1.19 1.49
CA ALA A 88 20.26 -2.21 0.94
C ALA A 88 19.36 -2.82 2.03
N ALA A 89 19.90 -3.10 3.22
CA ALA A 89 19.14 -3.60 4.36
C ALA A 89 18.11 -2.57 4.86
N LEU A 90 18.48 -1.29 4.93
CA LEU A 90 17.54 -0.22 5.31
C LEU A 90 16.40 -0.06 4.30
N LEU A 91 16.71 -0.08 3.00
CA LEU A 91 15.69 -0.04 1.95
C LEU A 91 14.79 -1.27 2.00
N TRP A 92 15.37 -2.43 2.26
CA TRP A 92 14.62 -3.67 2.39
C TRP A 92 13.68 -3.63 3.60
N LEU A 93 14.13 -3.19 4.77
CA LEU A 93 13.29 -2.99 5.96
C LEU A 93 12.20 -1.94 5.72
N GLY A 94 12.52 -0.87 4.98
CA GLY A 94 11.56 0.17 4.58
C GLY A 94 10.45 -0.35 3.67
N SER A 95 10.68 -1.41 2.89
CA SER A 95 9.65 -2.03 2.05
C SER A 95 8.57 -2.78 2.84
N GLY A 96 8.75 -2.94 4.14
CA GLY A 96 7.77 -3.57 5.05
C GLY A 96 6.59 -2.68 5.44
N PHE A 97 6.65 -1.38 5.19
CA PHE A 97 5.56 -0.47 5.50
C PHE A 97 4.41 -0.61 4.50
N PHE A 98 3.18 -0.58 5.00
CA PHE A 98 1.96 -0.58 4.19
C PHE A 98 0.84 0.16 4.91
N ILE A 99 -0.16 0.59 4.14
CA ILE A 99 -1.31 1.33 4.65
C ILE A 99 -2.56 0.50 4.40
N VAL A 100 -3.35 0.28 5.46
CA VAL A 100 -4.65 -0.37 5.40
C VAL A 100 -5.72 0.73 5.39
N GLN A 101 -6.59 0.72 4.40
CA GLN A 101 -7.68 1.69 4.28
C GLN A 101 -8.74 1.45 5.35
N GLU A 102 -9.46 2.50 5.74
CA GLU A 102 -10.57 2.38 6.66
C GLU A 102 -11.68 1.48 6.08
N GLY A 103 -12.25 0.65 6.93
CA GLY A 103 -13.21 -0.38 6.50
C GLY A 103 -12.60 -1.67 5.97
N GLN A 104 -11.27 -1.76 5.93
CA GLN A 104 -10.53 -2.96 5.55
C GLN A 104 -9.71 -3.48 6.74
N GLN A 105 -9.42 -4.77 6.73
CA GLN A 105 -8.46 -5.39 7.63
C GLN A 105 -7.38 -6.10 6.81
N ALA A 106 -6.15 -6.00 7.27
CA ALA A 106 -5.04 -6.72 6.67
C ALA A 106 -4.74 -7.98 7.49
N VAL A 107 -4.79 -9.10 6.84
CA VAL A 107 -4.39 -10.39 7.42
C VAL A 107 -2.94 -10.64 7.04
N VAL A 108 -2.06 -10.64 8.04
CA VAL A 108 -0.63 -10.85 7.86
C VAL A 108 -0.31 -12.33 8.06
N THR A 109 0.36 -12.89 7.05
CA THR A 109 0.85 -14.26 7.08
C THR A 109 2.36 -14.29 7.16
N SER A 110 2.91 -15.19 7.95
CA SER A 110 4.33 -15.47 8.08
C SER A 110 4.62 -16.87 7.53
N PHE A 111 5.41 -16.96 6.46
CA PHE A 111 5.68 -18.21 5.74
C PHE A 111 4.40 -19.00 5.38
N GLY A 112 3.33 -18.30 4.97
CA GLY A 112 2.04 -18.91 4.62
C GLY A 112 1.14 -19.27 5.81
N LYS A 113 1.59 -19.09 7.05
CA LYS A 113 0.78 -19.30 8.26
C LYS A 113 0.23 -17.98 8.77
N TYR A 114 -1.02 -17.96 9.21
CA TYR A 114 -1.62 -16.82 9.88
C TYR A 114 -0.74 -16.33 11.05
N SER A 115 -0.46 -15.07 11.10
CA SER A 115 0.28 -14.40 12.18
C SER A 115 -0.65 -13.54 13.03
N HIS A 116 -1.19 -12.48 12.41
CA HIS A 116 -2.11 -11.56 13.07
C HIS A 116 -2.96 -10.82 12.04
N THR A 117 -4.02 -10.18 12.51
CA THR A 117 -4.86 -9.27 11.73
C THR A 117 -4.57 -7.84 12.19
N SER A 118 -4.35 -6.93 11.25
CA SER A 118 -4.14 -5.50 11.51
C SER A 118 -5.33 -4.71 11.03
N ASP A 119 -5.78 -3.77 11.85
CA ASP A 119 -6.84 -2.83 11.51
C ASP A 119 -6.33 -1.69 10.60
N ALA A 120 -7.26 -0.81 10.19
CA ALA A 120 -6.96 0.33 9.35
C ALA A 120 -5.87 1.22 9.96
N GLY A 121 -5.01 1.78 9.09
CA GLY A 121 -3.95 2.68 9.46
C GLY A 121 -2.59 2.29 8.88
N PHE A 122 -1.56 2.95 9.39
CA PHE A 122 -0.18 2.71 9.02
C PHE A 122 0.36 1.51 9.79
N GLN A 123 0.78 0.48 9.06
CA GLN A 123 1.23 -0.79 9.62
C GLN A 123 2.62 -1.14 9.07
N TRP A 124 3.33 -1.97 9.83
CA TRP A 124 4.61 -2.51 9.42
C TRP A 124 4.62 -4.03 9.55
N ARG A 125 5.18 -4.69 8.54
CA ARG A 125 5.40 -6.13 8.53
C ARG A 125 6.83 -6.43 8.09
N MET A 126 7.30 -7.62 8.36
CA MET A 126 8.57 -8.06 7.79
C MET A 126 8.47 -8.10 6.26
N PRO A 127 9.49 -7.56 5.56
CA PRO A 127 9.52 -7.58 4.11
C PRO A 127 9.48 -9.00 3.54
N TYR A 128 9.04 -9.08 2.29
CA TYR A 128 9.14 -10.33 1.53
C TYR A 128 10.61 -10.85 1.57
N PRO A 129 10.88 -12.17 1.75
CA PRO A 129 9.94 -13.29 1.66
C PRO A 129 9.31 -13.75 3.00
N PHE A 130 9.58 -13.10 4.13
CA PHE A 130 9.18 -13.58 5.46
C PHE A 130 7.69 -13.43 5.73
N GLN A 131 7.11 -12.28 5.38
CA GLN A 131 5.70 -12.01 5.60
C GLN A 131 5.03 -11.49 4.33
N ALA A 132 3.77 -11.89 4.15
CA ALA A 132 2.85 -11.34 3.16
C ALA A 132 1.61 -10.79 3.88
N HIS A 133 0.86 -9.91 3.23
CA HIS A 133 -0.43 -9.46 3.74
C HIS A 133 -1.47 -9.47 2.64
N GLU A 134 -2.71 -9.67 3.04
CA GLU A 134 -3.88 -9.59 2.19
C GLU A 134 -4.91 -8.69 2.84
N THR A 135 -5.45 -7.73 2.09
CA THR A 135 -6.44 -6.78 2.60
C THR A 135 -7.84 -7.24 2.25
N VAL A 136 -8.71 -7.31 3.26
CA VAL A 136 -10.10 -7.78 3.12
C VAL A 136 -11.03 -6.65 3.55
N PRO A 137 -11.97 -6.20 2.68
CA PRO A 137 -12.98 -5.21 3.06
C PRO A 137 -14.04 -5.87 3.95
N VAL A 138 -14.03 -5.51 5.25
CA VAL A 138 -14.96 -6.07 6.25
C VAL A 138 -16.23 -5.21 6.43
N THR A 139 -16.14 -3.93 6.15
CA THR A 139 -17.28 -3.01 6.31
C THR A 139 -18.20 -3.00 5.08
N GLN A 140 -17.68 -3.44 3.94
CA GLN A 140 -18.43 -3.43 2.68
C GLN A 140 -19.61 -4.39 2.74
N LEU A 141 -20.81 -3.88 2.42
CA LEU A 141 -21.99 -4.68 2.21
C LEU A 141 -21.86 -5.42 0.88
N ARG A 142 -21.92 -6.73 0.92
CA ARG A 142 -21.93 -7.61 -0.25
C ARG A 142 -23.35 -8.06 -0.52
N SER A 143 -23.75 -8.14 -1.77
CA SER A 143 -25.05 -8.64 -2.19
C SER A 143 -24.87 -9.75 -3.20
N ILE A 144 -25.52 -10.89 -2.97
CA ILE A 144 -25.53 -12.04 -3.86
C ILE A 144 -26.98 -12.35 -4.22
N GLU A 145 -27.26 -12.45 -5.51
CA GLU A 145 -28.57 -12.84 -6.02
C GLU A 145 -28.64 -14.36 -6.13
N VAL A 146 -29.65 -14.94 -5.48
CA VAL A 146 -29.92 -16.38 -5.47
C VAL A 146 -31.13 -16.67 -6.37
N GLY A 147 -31.06 -17.77 -7.14
CA GLY A 147 -32.15 -18.16 -8.07
C GLY A 147 -31.96 -17.63 -9.49
N ARG A 148 -30.82 -17.07 -9.85
CA ARG A 148 -30.50 -16.62 -11.21
C ARG A 148 -30.09 -17.75 -12.16
N SER A 149 -29.82 -18.93 -11.61
CA SER A 149 -29.30 -20.08 -12.34
C SER A 149 -30.22 -20.52 -13.45
N GLY A 150 -29.63 -21.06 -14.51
CA GLY A 150 -30.35 -21.45 -15.72
C GLY A 150 -31.31 -22.63 -15.51
N VAL A 151 -32.06 -22.93 -16.56
CA VAL A 151 -32.95 -24.10 -16.62
C VAL A 151 -32.08 -25.36 -16.59
N VAL A 152 -32.36 -26.28 -15.67
CA VAL A 152 -31.74 -27.61 -15.65
C VAL A 152 -32.26 -28.40 -16.85
N GLN A 153 -31.37 -28.70 -17.80
CA GLN A 153 -31.75 -29.34 -19.09
C GLN A 153 -32.45 -30.69 -18.95
N SER A 154 -32.22 -31.39 -17.84
CA SER A 154 -32.80 -32.73 -17.62
C SER A 154 -34.25 -32.71 -17.17
N THR A 155 -34.70 -31.68 -16.48
CA THR A 155 -36.01 -31.59 -15.86
C THR A 155 -36.89 -30.45 -16.39
N GLY A 156 -36.29 -29.51 -17.14
CA GLY A 156 -36.94 -28.27 -17.58
C GLY A 156 -37.29 -27.29 -16.46
N LEU A 157 -36.99 -27.65 -15.20
CA LEU A 157 -37.22 -26.81 -14.06
C LEU A 157 -36.02 -25.88 -13.86
N ARG A 158 -36.24 -24.73 -13.25
CA ARG A 158 -35.19 -23.83 -12.83
C ARG A 158 -34.57 -24.33 -11.55
N ASP A 159 -33.30 -24.04 -11.38
CA ASP A 159 -32.54 -24.36 -10.18
C ASP A 159 -33.12 -23.70 -8.91
N SER A 160 -33.83 -22.57 -9.11
CA SER A 160 -34.60 -21.84 -8.09
C SER A 160 -35.98 -22.39 -7.78
N SER A 161 -36.41 -23.47 -8.44
CA SER A 161 -37.71 -24.07 -8.20
C SER A 161 -37.73 -24.83 -6.89
N MET A 162 -38.72 -24.56 -6.06
CA MET A 162 -38.94 -25.16 -4.75
C MET A 162 -40.35 -25.71 -4.64
N LEU A 163 -40.51 -26.76 -3.87
CA LEU A 163 -41.79 -27.38 -3.58
C LEU A 163 -42.33 -26.90 -2.25
N THR A 164 -43.58 -26.42 -2.25
CA THR A 164 -44.32 -26.03 -1.04
C THR A 164 -44.97 -27.23 -0.35
N GLN A 165 -45.49 -27.03 0.87
CA GLN A 165 -46.20 -28.08 1.62
C GLN A 165 -47.43 -28.64 0.91
N ASP A 166 -48.11 -27.83 0.13
CA ASP A 166 -49.30 -28.17 -0.67
C ASP A 166 -48.97 -28.65 -2.08
N GLU A 167 -47.75 -29.17 -2.27
CA GLU A 167 -47.28 -29.79 -3.53
C GLU A 167 -47.23 -28.86 -4.74
N ASN A 168 -47.20 -27.55 -4.53
CA ASN A 168 -47.03 -26.57 -5.60
C ASN A 168 -45.56 -26.26 -5.86
N ILE A 169 -45.20 -26.05 -7.14
CA ILE A 169 -43.85 -25.65 -7.53
C ILE A 169 -43.82 -24.13 -7.65
N VAL A 170 -42.95 -23.49 -6.87
CA VAL A 170 -42.73 -22.04 -6.88
C VAL A 170 -41.32 -21.73 -7.32
N ASP A 171 -41.13 -20.65 -8.06
CA ASP A 171 -39.82 -20.13 -8.47
C ASP A 171 -39.50 -18.88 -7.63
N ILE A 172 -38.56 -18.99 -6.74
CA ILE A 172 -38.23 -17.93 -5.79
C ILE A 172 -36.83 -17.35 -6.11
N ARG A 173 -36.78 -16.03 -6.22
CA ARG A 173 -35.54 -15.28 -6.38
C ARG A 173 -35.43 -14.26 -5.27
N PHE A 174 -34.28 -14.23 -4.67
CA PHE A 174 -34.01 -13.31 -3.59
C PHE A 174 -32.54 -12.84 -3.60
N THR A 175 -32.29 -11.74 -2.92
CA THR A 175 -30.93 -11.18 -2.76
C THR A 175 -30.53 -11.26 -1.30
N VAL A 176 -29.40 -11.91 -1.05
CA VAL A 176 -28.81 -11.96 0.27
C VAL A 176 -27.80 -10.82 0.40
N GLN A 177 -27.98 -9.99 1.41
CA GLN A 177 -27.02 -8.97 1.77
C GLN A 177 -26.29 -9.40 3.03
N TYR A 178 -24.96 -9.40 2.98
CA TYR A 178 -24.15 -9.79 4.12
C TYR A 178 -22.88 -8.94 4.23
N ARG A 179 -22.29 -8.97 5.40
CA ARG A 179 -21.04 -8.30 5.70
C ARG A 179 -20.10 -9.26 6.40
N LEU A 180 -18.81 -9.15 6.09
CA LEU A 180 -17.80 -9.99 6.73
C LEU A 180 -17.61 -9.55 8.19
N LYS A 181 -17.58 -10.50 9.11
CA LYS A 181 -17.32 -10.27 10.52
C LYS A 181 -15.85 -10.50 10.86
N ASP A 182 -15.25 -11.51 10.28
CA ASP A 182 -13.89 -11.95 10.56
C ASP A 182 -13.13 -12.22 9.26
N SER A 183 -12.10 -11.42 9.00
CA SER A 183 -11.27 -11.51 7.81
C SER A 183 -10.41 -12.80 7.81
N ARG A 184 -10.02 -13.31 8.99
CA ARG A 184 -9.26 -14.55 9.10
C ARG A 184 -10.12 -15.74 8.70
N ALA A 185 -11.31 -15.87 9.26
CA ALA A 185 -12.25 -16.95 8.94
C ALA A 185 -12.59 -16.96 7.45
N TYR A 186 -12.78 -15.77 6.87
CA TYR A 186 -13.04 -15.60 5.44
C TYR A 186 -11.93 -16.16 4.56
N LEU A 187 -10.65 -15.92 4.89
CA LEU A 187 -9.51 -16.31 4.06
C LEU A 187 -9.08 -17.79 4.28
N PHE A 188 -9.24 -18.32 5.50
CA PHE A 188 -8.61 -19.59 5.86
C PHE A 188 -9.57 -20.72 6.19
N GLU A 189 -10.80 -20.44 6.61
CA GLU A 189 -11.74 -21.48 7.04
C GLU A 189 -12.59 -22.03 5.89
N ASN A 190 -12.86 -21.20 4.88
CA ASN A 190 -13.65 -21.60 3.73
C ASN A 190 -12.90 -21.38 2.42
N ARG A 191 -12.98 -22.38 1.54
CA ARG A 191 -12.37 -22.27 0.21
C ARG A 191 -13.11 -21.28 -0.68
N ASN A 192 -14.45 -21.32 -0.66
CA ASN A 192 -15.35 -20.46 -1.42
C ASN A 192 -16.43 -19.93 -0.46
N PRO A 193 -16.14 -18.87 0.30
CA PRO A 193 -17.06 -18.36 1.30
C PRO A 193 -18.34 -17.77 0.69
N ASP A 194 -18.26 -17.18 -0.50
CA ASP A 194 -19.40 -16.61 -1.19
C ASP A 194 -20.38 -17.71 -1.63
N ASP A 195 -19.88 -18.83 -2.16
CA ASP A 195 -20.71 -19.99 -2.51
C ASP A 195 -21.34 -20.64 -1.26
N ALA A 196 -20.62 -20.66 -0.15
CA ALA A 196 -21.16 -21.17 1.11
C ALA A 196 -22.35 -20.35 1.62
N VAL A 197 -22.31 -19.03 1.45
CA VAL A 197 -23.43 -18.13 1.78
C VAL A 197 -24.62 -18.43 0.90
N VAL A 198 -24.44 -18.60 -0.42
CA VAL A 198 -25.51 -18.97 -1.35
C VAL A 198 -26.17 -20.27 -0.94
N GLN A 199 -25.37 -21.34 -0.70
CA GLN A 199 -25.90 -22.66 -0.33
C GLN A 199 -26.63 -22.63 1.01
N ALA A 200 -26.10 -21.90 2.00
CA ALA A 200 -26.77 -21.74 3.29
C ALA A 200 -28.11 -20.99 3.14
N ALA A 201 -28.14 -19.92 2.35
CA ALA A 201 -29.33 -19.14 2.08
C ALA A 201 -30.40 -19.96 1.32
N GLU A 202 -30.00 -20.70 0.29
CA GLU A 202 -30.90 -21.60 -0.43
C GLU A 202 -31.48 -22.69 0.47
N SER A 203 -30.67 -23.28 1.32
CA SER A 203 -31.11 -24.32 2.25
C SER A 203 -32.13 -23.77 3.25
N ALA A 204 -31.87 -22.58 3.80
CA ALA A 204 -32.78 -21.93 4.74
C ALA A 204 -34.12 -21.56 4.09
N VAL A 205 -34.09 -20.97 2.90
CA VAL A 205 -35.32 -20.62 2.15
C VAL A 205 -36.08 -21.87 1.75
N ARG A 206 -35.41 -22.92 1.27
CA ARG A 206 -36.04 -24.20 0.90
C ARG A 206 -36.71 -24.85 2.11
N GLU A 207 -36.14 -24.77 3.27
CA GLU A 207 -36.73 -25.28 4.51
C GLU A 207 -38.02 -24.52 4.88
N ILE A 208 -37.98 -23.19 4.80
CA ILE A 208 -39.14 -22.36 5.11
C ILE A 208 -40.27 -22.61 4.09
N VAL A 209 -39.95 -22.58 2.80
CA VAL A 209 -40.93 -22.80 1.69
C VAL A 209 -41.53 -24.19 1.79
N GLY A 210 -40.75 -25.22 2.04
CA GLY A 210 -41.24 -26.60 2.19
C GLY A 210 -42.18 -26.82 3.39
N LYS A 211 -42.15 -25.95 4.37
CA LYS A 211 -43.07 -25.94 5.53
C LYS A 211 -44.27 -25.03 5.36
N SER A 212 -44.29 -24.21 4.32
CA SER A 212 -45.32 -23.19 4.06
C SER A 212 -46.23 -23.61 2.92
N THR A 213 -47.49 -23.18 2.96
CA THR A 213 -48.42 -23.31 1.82
C THR A 213 -48.16 -22.22 0.79
N MET A 214 -48.58 -22.43 -0.44
CA MET A 214 -48.41 -21.47 -1.52
C MET A 214 -49.01 -20.10 -1.18
N ASP A 215 -50.21 -20.07 -0.60
CA ASP A 215 -50.86 -18.84 -0.18
C ASP A 215 -50.06 -18.08 0.88
N SER A 216 -49.48 -18.77 1.84
CA SER A 216 -48.66 -18.17 2.87
C SER A 216 -47.36 -17.55 2.27
N VAL A 217 -46.72 -18.26 1.37
CA VAL A 217 -45.49 -17.78 0.69
C VAL A 217 -45.78 -16.54 -0.18
N LEU A 218 -46.89 -16.50 -0.87
CA LEU A 218 -47.24 -15.42 -1.80
C LEU A 218 -47.83 -14.18 -1.13
N TYR A 219 -48.58 -14.35 -0.06
CA TYR A 219 -49.40 -13.28 0.52
C TYR A 219 -49.03 -12.90 1.97
N GLU A 220 -48.64 -13.85 2.83
CA GLU A 220 -48.46 -13.61 4.26
C GLU A 220 -47.00 -13.41 4.69
N GLN A 221 -46.05 -13.99 3.98
CA GLN A 221 -44.62 -14.00 4.33
C GLN A 221 -43.75 -13.24 3.33
N ARG A 222 -44.26 -12.14 2.82
CA ARG A 222 -43.57 -11.33 1.79
C ARG A 222 -42.56 -10.35 2.37
N ASP A 223 -42.57 -10.10 3.67
CA ASP A 223 -41.69 -9.15 4.40
C ASP A 223 -40.46 -9.81 5.00
#